data_baed944cc831d605d51d1f946ed9785c
#
_entry.id   baed944cc831d605d51d1f946ed9785c
#
_cell.length_a   1.000
_cell.length_b   1.000
_cell.length_c   1.000
_cell.angle_alpha   90.00
_cell.angle_beta   90.00
_cell.angle_gamma   90.00
#
_symmetry.space_group_name_H-M   'P 1'
#
loop_
_entity.id
_entity.type
_entity.pdbx_description
1 polymer ?
#
loop_
_entity_poly.entity_id
_entity_poly.type
_entity_poly.pdbx_seq_one_letter_code
_entity_poly.pdbx_strand_id
1 'polypeptide(L)'
;CTTIVDGYYGDASRMFTFGPLSPAAEKLVRVTQEAVELAVSHLEPWCHLGDIGYYIYNHARQNGFSVVREIGGHGCGLAMHEDPYVCHIGALHKGMVLAPGMCFTIEPMLCQGSPRFRVDKRDGWQVYTADGGLSAQVEHMVLITETGVEVLSK
;
A
#
# COMPACT_ATOMS: atom_id res chain seq x y z
N CYS A 1 0.17 4.25 11.61
CA CYS A 1 -0.34 5.14 12.66
C CYS A 1 -1.79 5.48 12.35
N THR A 2 -2.71 4.94 13.14
CA THR A 2 -4.15 5.19 12.98
C THR A 2 -4.62 6.23 14.00
N THR A 3 -5.36 7.22 13.55
CA THR A 3 -5.96 8.26 14.40
C THR A 3 -7.49 8.24 14.26
N ILE A 4 -8.19 8.69 15.29
CA ILE A 4 -9.65 8.84 15.26
C ILE A 4 -9.97 10.29 15.66
N VAL A 5 -10.67 11.02 14.77
CA VAL A 5 -11.11 12.39 15.01
C VAL A 5 -12.60 12.47 14.68
N ASP A 6 -13.40 12.87 15.66
CA ASP A 6 -14.86 12.97 15.54
C ASP A 6 -15.55 11.70 15.00
N GLY A 7 -14.98 10.52 15.32
CA GLY A 7 -15.49 9.23 14.88
C GLY A 7 -15.00 8.76 13.51
N TYR A 8 -14.16 9.54 12.82
CA TYR A 8 -13.55 9.17 11.54
C TYR A 8 -12.12 8.70 11.73
N TYR A 9 -11.75 7.64 11.01
CA TYR A 9 -10.42 7.06 11.00
C TYR A 9 -9.53 7.71 9.95
N GLY A 10 -8.28 8.01 10.33
CA GLY A 10 -7.22 8.37 9.42
C GLY A 10 -6.05 7.42 9.61
N ASP A 11 -5.51 6.88 8.52
CA ASP A 11 -4.45 5.89 8.56
C ASP A 11 -3.25 6.27 7.70
N ALA A 12 -2.05 5.97 8.18
CA ALA A 12 -0.80 6.20 7.44
C ALA A 12 0.35 5.40 8.03
N SER A 13 1.29 5.00 7.18
CA SER A 13 2.58 4.50 7.64
C SER A 13 3.74 5.09 6.83
N ARG A 14 4.88 5.24 7.49
CA ARG A 14 6.09 5.79 6.90
C ARG A 14 7.31 5.01 7.35
N MET A 15 8.25 4.83 6.43
CA MET A 15 9.56 4.27 6.75
C MET A 15 10.50 5.35 7.27
N PHE A 16 11.09 5.10 8.44
CA PHE A 16 12.19 5.90 8.98
C PHE A 16 13.46 5.04 8.99
N THR A 17 14.56 5.61 8.54
CA THR A 17 15.85 4.93 8.47
C THR A 17 16.84 5.56 9.45
N PHE A 18 17.59 4.73 10.15
CA PHE A 18 18.56 5.17 11.16
C PHE A 18 19.94 4.58 10.86
N GLY A 19 20.95 5.45 10.83
CA GLY A 19 22.33 5.07 10.53
C GLY A 19 22.54 4.69 9.05
N PRO A 20 23.72 4.16 8.70
CA PRO A 20 24.02 3.72 7.35
C PRO A 20 23.22 2.46 7.01
N LEU A 21 22.51 2.49 5.90
CA LEU A 21 21.81 1.33 5.35
C LEU A 21 22.70 0.56 4.37
N SER A 22 22.40 -0.73 4.19
CA SER A 22 22.93 -1.44 3.03
C SER A 22 22.28 -0.92 1.75
N PRO A 23 22.98 -0.94 0.60
CA PRO A 23 22.39 -0.52 -0.68
C PRO A 23 21.09 -1.23 -1.04
N ALA A 24 20.94 -2.49 -0.61
CA ALA A 24 19.71 -3.27 -0.80
C ALA A 24 18.54 -2.73 0.03
N ALA A 25 18.79 -2.34 1.28
CA ALA A 25 17.77 -1.74 2.16
C ALA A 25 17.37 -0.36 1.66
N GLU A 26 18.32 0.49 1.28
CA GLU A 26 18.04 1.80 0.70
C GLU A 26 17.18 1.70 -0.56
N LYS A 27 17.56 0.78 -1.47
CA LYS A 27 16.80 0.52 -2.68
C LYS A 27 15.37 0.05 -2.37
N LEU A 28 15.20 -0.87 -1.42
CA LEU A 28 13.89 -1.38 -1.04
C LEU A 28 12.98 -0.28 -0.50
N VAL A 29 13.46 0.52 0.45
CA VAL A 29 12.68 1.65 1.02
C VAL A 29 12.28 2.64 -0.07
N ARG A 30 13.23 3.06 -0.90
CA ARG A 30 12.97 4.01 -2.00
C ARG A 30 11.95 3.47 -2.99
N VAL A 31 12.10 2.22 -3.46
CA VAL A 31 11.19 1.62 -4.44
C VAL A 31 9.79 1.41 -3.86
N THR A 32 9.68 1.13 -2.56
CA THR A 32 8.37 1.04 -1.89
C THR A 32 7.66 2.39 -1.87
N GLN A 33 8.37 3.46 -1.54
CA GLN A 33 7.83 4.82 -1.61
C GLN A 33 7.41 5.19 -3.04
N GLU A 34 8.31 4.98 -4.01
CA GLU A 34 8.05 5.24 -5.42
C GLU A 34 6.82 4.47 -5.94
N ALA A 35 6.59 3.23 -5.47
CA ALA A 35 5.45 2.42 -5.90
C ALA A 35 4.11 3.03 -5.47
N VAL A 36 4.02 3.55 -4.24
CA VAL A 36 2.83 4.26 -3.76
C VAL A 36 2.61 5.55 -4.52
N GLU A 37 3.64 6.38 -4.65
CA GLU A 37 3.57 7.65 -5.38
C GLU A 37 3.18 7.46 -6.85
N LEU A 38 3.74 6.43 -7.50
CA LEU A 38 3.40 6.07 -8.88
C LEU A 38 1.93 5.67 -9.01
N ALA A 39 1.43 4.82 -8.11
CA ALA A 39 0.02 4.44 -8.12
C ALA A 39 -0.88 5.65 -7.94
N VAL A 40 -0.63 6.49 -6.94
CA VAL A 40 -1.39 7.71 -6.67
C VAL A 40 -1.39 8.66 -7.87
N SER A 41 -0.24 8.83 -8.54
CA SER A 41 -0.11 9.74 -9.70
C SER A 41 -0.92 9.33 -10.93
N HIS A 42 -1.38 8.07 -10.98
CA HIS A 42 -2.21 7.53 -12.07
C HIS A 42 -3.68 7.34 -11.68
N LEU A 43 -4.06 7.75 -10.46
CA LEU A 43 -5.46 7.70 -10.04
C LEU A 43 -6.23 8.91 -10.57
N GLU A 44 -7.36 8.60 -11.17
CA GLU A 44 -8.34 9.57 -11.63
C GLU A 44 -9.74 9.08 -11.25
N PRO A 45 -10.72 9.96 -11.10
CA PRO A 45 -12.10 9.51 -10.95
C PRO A 45 -12.50 8.63 -12.14
N TRP A 46 -13.21 7.55 -11.83
CA TRP A 46 -13.70 6.56 -12.79
C TRP A 46 -12.64 5.59 -13.36
N CYS A 47 -11.37 5.66 -12.91
CA CYS A 47 -10.40 4.58 -13.14
C CYS A 47 -10.78 3.33 -12.33
N HIS A 48 -10.02 2.25 -12.45
CA HIS A 48 -10.35 0.98 -11.81
C HIS A 48 -9.39 0.67 -10.65
N LEU A 49 -9.92 -0.01 -9.65
CA LEU A 49 -9.15 -0.44 -8.48
C LEU A 49 -7.92 -1.29 -8.84
N GLY A 50 -8.03 -2.09 -9.92
CA GLY A 50 -6.92 -2.89 -10.42
C GLY A 50 -5.75 -2.09 -11.01
N ASP A 51 -5.97 -0.82 -11.36
CA ASP A 51 -4.93 0.06 -11.88
C ASP A 51 -3.88 0.35 -10.79
N ILE A 52 -4.31 0.50 -9.52
CA ILE A 52 -3.42 0.63 -8.35
C ILE A 52 -2.43 -0.54 -8.30
N GLY A 53 -2.98 -1.75 -8.26
CA GLY A 53 -2.17 -2.96 -8.18
C GLY A 53 -1.27 -3.18 -9.41
N TYR A 54 -1.71 -2.75 -10.58
CA TYR A 54 -0.92 -2.82 -11.81
C TYR A 54 0.35 -1.97 -11.71
N TYR A 55 0.24 -0.70 -11.32
CA TYR A 55 1.39 0.19 -11.21
C TYR A 55 2.36 -0.25 -10.12
N ILE A 56 1.85 -0.59 -8.93
CA ILE A 56 2.67 -1.07 -7.81
C ILE A 56 3.44 -2.34 -8.19
N TYR A 57 2.73 -3.36 -8.69
CA TYR A 57 3.31 -4.65 -8.99
C TYR A 57 4.38 -4.58 -10.08
N ASN A 58 4.12 -3.85 -11.15
CA ASN A 58 5.09 -3.72 -12.24
C ASN A 58 6.33 -2.93 -11.80
N HIS A 59 6.15 -1.83 -11.06
CA HIS A 59 7.28 -1.06 -10.54
C HIS A 59 8.16 -1.90 -9.59
N ALA A 60 7.54 -2.63 -8.66
CA ALA A 60 8.27 -3.52 -7.76
C ALA A 60 9.05 -4.59 -8.53
N ARG A 61 8.41 -5.28 -9.48
CA ARG A 61 9.05 -6.32 -10.29
C ARG A 61 10.22 -5.81 -11.13
N GLN A 62 10.08 -4.67 -11.78
CA GLN A 62 11.15 -4.05 -12.58
C GLN A 62 12.38 -3.73 -11.72
N ASN A 63 12.17 -3.49 -10.43
CA ASN A 63 13.22 -3.23 -9.47
C ASN A 63 13.75 -4.50 -8.76
N GLY A 64 13.19 -5.69 -9.05
CA GLY A 64 13.62 -6.98 -8.49
C GLY A 64 13.01 -7.32 -7.14
N PHE A 65 11.87 -6.69 -6.79
CA PHE A 65 11.12 -6.97 -5.56
C PHE A 65 9.83 -7.72 -5.83
N SER A 66 9.35 -8.44 -4.83
CA SER A 66 8.03 -9.07 -4.82
C SER A 66 7.05 -8.27 -3.97
N VAL A 67 5.75 -8.45 -4.22
CA VAL A 67 4.66 -7.78 -3.51
C VAL A 67 3.83 -8.82 -2.77
N VAL A 68 3.53 -8.58 -1.50
CA VAL A 68 2.62 -9.41 -0.70
C VAL A 68 1.21 -9.35 -1.30
N ARG A 69 0.53 -10.50 -1.37
CA ARG A 69 -0.77 -10.65 -2.03
C ARG A 69 -1.94 -10.63 -1.07
N GLU A 70 -1.74 -11.23 0.10
CA GLU A 70 -2.81 -11.58 1.03
C GLU A 70 -3.15 -10.44 2.00
N ILE A 71 -2.32 -9.40 2.03
CA ILE A 71 -2.53 -8.19 2.82
C ILE A 71 -2.52 -7.01 1.85
N GLY A 72 -3.49 -6.15 1.96
CA GLY A 72 -3.70 -5.00 1.07
C GLY A 72 -4.29 -3.81 1.80
N GLY A 73 -4.51 -2.75 1.05
CA GLY A 73 -5.22 -1.57 1.52
C GLY A 73 -6.72 -1.84 1.66
N HIS A 74 -7.41 -0.88 2.19
CA HIS A 74 -8.81 -1.00 2.57
C HIS A 74 -9.53 0.35 2.53
N GLY A 75 -10.86 0.33 2.40
CA GLY A 75 -11.66 1.49 2.70
C GLY A 75 -11.43 1.94 4.14
N CYS A 76 -11.45 3.24 4.38
CA CYS A 76 -11.21 3.81 5.70
C CYS A 76 -12.09 5.05 5.87
N GLY A 77 -12.83 5.13 6.97
CA GLY A 77 -13.75 6.23 7.22
C GLY A 77 -14.44 6.09 8.57
N LEU A 78 -15.62 5.49 8.61
CA LEU A 78 -16.37 5.27 9.86
C LEU A 78 -15.86 4.06 10.64
N ALA A 79 -15.20 3.12 9.96
CA ALA A 79 -14.42 2.06 10.58
C ALA A 79 -12.98 2.10 10.05
N MET A 80 -12.06 1.47 10.79
CA MET A 80 -10.66 1.37 10.35
C MET A 80 -10.54 0.57 9.05
N HIS A 81 -11.25 -0.54 8.96
CA HIS A 81 -11.28 -1.39 7.77
C HIS A 81 -12.70 -1.46 7.21
N GLU A 82 -12.87 -0.95 6.01
CA GLU A 82 -14.12 -0.96 5.24
C GLU A 82 -13.85 -1.48 3.81
N ASP A 83 -14.90 -1.76 3.07
CA ASP A 83 -14.78 -1.96 1.62
C ASP A 83 -14.39 -0.64 0.92
N PRO A 84 -13.63 -0.72 -0.20
CA PRO A 84 -13.15 -1.93 -0.86
C PRO A 84 -11.82 -2.45 -0.30
N TYR A 85 -11.55 -3.74 -0.50
CA TYR A 85 -10.19 -4.28 -0.36
C TYR A 85 -9.33 -3.82 -1.55
N VAL A 86 -8.18 -3.20 -1.27
CA VAL A 86 -7.25 -2.63 -2.26
C VAL A 86 -6.07 -3.57 -2.48
N CYS A 87 -6.16 -4.41 -3.50
CA CYS A 87 -5.07 -5.35 -3.84
C CYS A 87 -3.91 -4.61 -4.54
N HIS A 88 -2.68 -4.85 -4.08
CA HIS A 88 -1.47 -4.27 -4.67
C HIS A 88 -0.88 -5.09 -5.84
N ILE A 89 -1.67 -6.02 -6.37
CA ILE A 89 -1.40 -6.77 -7.59
C ILE A 89 -2.67 -6.74 -8.44
N GLY A 90 -2.58 -6.21 -9.64
CA GLY A 90 -3.76 -6.00 -10.47
C GLY A 90 -3.45 -5.94 -11.97
N ALA A 91 -4.47 -5.62 -12.73
CA ALA A 91 -4.39 -5.40 -14.16
C ALA A 91 -5.18 -4.13 -14.53
N LEU A 92 -4.71 -3.41 -15.54
CA LEU A 92 -5.33 -2.18 -16.02
C LEU A 92 -6.79 -2.42 -16.41
N HIS A 93 -7.63 -1.47 -16.03
CA HIS A 93 -9.06 -1.42 -16.37
C HIS A 93 -9.84 -2.64 -15.83
N LYS A 94 -9.41 -3.18 -14.68
CA LYS A 94 -10.07 -4.31 -14.01
C LYS A 94 -10.47 -3.97 -12.57
N GLY A 95 -11.48 -4.68 -12.09
CA GLY A 95 -12.02 -4.50 -10.76
C GLY A 95 -13.07 -3.38 -10.67
N MET A 96 -13.32 -2.96 -9.44
CA MET A 96 -14.29 -1.91 -9.13
C MET A 96 -13.87 -0.57 -9.76
N VAL A 97 -14.84 0.20 -10.24
CA VAL A 97 -14.65 1.57 -10.70
C VAL A 97 -14.56 2.49 -9.48
N LEU A 98 -13.57 3.36 -9.46
CA LEU A 98 -13.35 4.32 -8.38
C LEU A 98 -14.19 5.58 -8.61
N ALA A 99 -15.19 5.79 -7.78
CA ALA A 99 -16.08 6.94 -7.85
C ALA A 99 -15.65 8.06 -6.89
N PRO A 100 -15.94 9.33 -7.19
CA PRO A 100 -15.77 10.44 -6.27
C PRO A 100 -16.44 10.17 -4.91
N GLY A 101 -15.76 10.53 -3.83
CA GLY A 101 -16.17 10.26 -2.44
C GLY A 101 -15.59 8.97 -1.86
N MET A 102 -15.00 8.09 -2.66
CA MET A 102 -14.32 6.90 -2.14
C MET A 102 -13.03 7.28 -1.42
N CYS A 103 -12.87 6.75 -0.19
CA CYS A 103 -11.71 6.95 0.65
C CYS A 103 -11.12 5.59 1.04
N PHE A 104 -9.82 5.38 0.80
CA PHE A 104 -9.16 4.10 1.04
C PHE A 104 -7.65 4.26 1.20
N THR A 105 -6.99 3.21 1.72
CA THR A 105 -5.54 3.16 1.88
C THR A 105 -4.85 2.48 0.68
N ILE A 106 -3.62 2.89 0.42
CA ILE A 106 -2.68 2.26 -0.51
C ILE A 106 -1.41 2.01 0.28
N GLU A 107 -1.11 0.73 0.56
CA GLU A 107 -0.11 0.33 1.55
C GLU A 107 0.70 -0.91 1.14
N PRO A 108 1.34 -0.92 -0.01
CA PRO A 108 2.03 -2.10 -0.50
C PRO A 108 3.17 -2.53 0.40
N MET A 109 3.25 -3.83 0.66
CA MET A 109 4.40 -4.46 1.29
C MET A 109 5.28 -5.09 0.22
N LEU A 110 6.48 -4.51 0.03
CA LEU A 110 7.50 -5.04 -0.88
C LEU A 110 8.49 -5.89 -0.12
N CYS A 111 8.89 -7.02 -0.72
CA CYS A 111 9.87 -7.95 -0.15
C CYS A 111 11.05 -8.14 -1.08
N GLN A 112 12.25 -8.25 -0.49
CA GLN A 112 13.50 -8.51 -1.21
C GLN A 112 13.52 -9.90 -1.88
N GLY A 113 12.87 -10.87 -1.25
CA GLY A 113 12.79 -12.26 -1.70
C GLY A 113 11.36 -12.70 -2.00
N SER A 114 10.93 -13.76 -1.32
CA SER A 114 9.58 -14.31 -1.48
C SER A 114 8.51 -13.36 -0.91
N PRO A 115 7.34 -13.23 -1.58
CA PRO A 115 6.20 -12.48 -1.03
C PRO A 115 5.48 -13.22 0.10
N ARG A 116 5.91 -14.45 0.43
CA ARG A 116 5.31 -15.25 1.50
C ARG A 116 5.69 -14.69 2.86
N PHE A 117 4.74 -14.70 3.77
CA PHE A 117 4.94 -14.27 5.15
C PHE A 117 4.44 -15.31 6.15
N ARG A 118 4.77 -15.11 7.40
CA ARG A 118 4.23 -15.84 8.54
C ARG A 118 3.82 -14.86 9.63
N VAL A 119 2.73 -15.15 10.32
CA VAL A 119 2.29 -14.41 11.51
C VAL A 119 2.91 -15.09 12.74
N ASP A 120 3.39 -14.31 13.70
CA ASP A 120 3.90 -14.84 14.96
C ASP A 120 2.75 -15.49 15.75
N LYS A 121 2.91 -16.76 16.06
CA LYS A 121 1.89 -17.54 16.79
C LYS A 121 1.74 -17.13 18.26
N ARG A 122 2.71 -16.40 18.82
CA ARG A 122 2.71 -15.99 20.23
C ARG A 122 1.77 -14.82 20.49
N ASP A 123 1.69 -13.90 19.54
CA ASP A 123 0.85 -12.68 19.66
C ASP A 123 -0.26 -12.60 18.60
N GLY A 124 -0.18 -13.42 17.55
CA GLY A 124 -1.17 -13.43 16.47
C GLY A 124 -1.15 -12.17 15.60
N TRP A 125 -0.14 -11.32 15.75
CA TRP A 125 -0.10 -9.99 15.14
C TRP A 125 1.15 -9.74 14.31
N GLN A 126 2.34 -9.97 14.85
CA GLN A 126 3.58 -9.64 14.19
C GLN A 126 3.81 -10.48 12.94
N VAL A 127 4.13 -9.82 11.84
CA VAL A 127 4.33 -10.43 10.52
C VAL A 127 5.82 -10.43 10.16
N TYR A 128 6.30 -11.56 9.68
CA TYR A 128 7.67 -11.74 9.20
C TYR A 128 7.67 -12.28 7.78
N THR A 129 8.64 -11.89 6.97
CA THR A 129 8.93 -12.57 5.70
C THR A 129 9.26 -14.05 5.97
N ALA A 130 8.74 -14.94 5.13
CA ALA A 130 8.94 -16.38 5.36
C ALA A 130 10.40 -16.84 5.15
N ASP A 131 11.14 -16.11 4.32
CA ASP A 131 12.55 -16.37 3.98
C ASP A 131 13.55 -15.56 4.80
N GLY A 132 13.08 -14.69 5.71
CA GLY A 132 13.94 -13.81 6.52
C GLY A 132 14.55 -12.64 5.75
N GLY A 133 14.13 -12.42 4.49
CA GLY A 133 14.54 -11.28 3.68
C GLY A 133 13.96 -9.95 4.19
N LEU A 134 14.50 -8.84 3.72
CA LEU A 134 14.02 -7.51 4.05
C LEU A 134 12.63 -7.26 3.45
N SER A 135 11.80 -6.51 4.15
CA SER A 135 10.55 -5.95 3.65
C SER A 135 10.40 -4.49 4.02
N ALA A 136 9.63 -3.74 3.24
CA ALA A 136 9.26 -2.36 3.52
C ALA A 136 7.79 -2.12 3.18
N GLN A 137 7.15 -1.22 3.93
CA GLN A 137 5.77 -0.82 3.72
C GLN A 137 5.66 0.70 3.92
N VAL A 138 4.91 1.35 3.04
CA VAL A 138 4.52 2.76 3.12
C VAL A 138 3.04 2.84 2.81
N GLU A 139 2.33 3.70 3.50
CA GLU A 139 0.89 3.83 3.37
C GLU A 139 0.47 5.27 3.19
N HIS A 140 -0.43 5.49 2.24
CA HIS A 140 -1.17 6.73 2.07
C HIS A 140 -2.67 6.44 2.09
N MET A 141 -3.41 7.27 2.81
CA MET A 141 -4.87 7.32 2.70
C MET A 141 -5.23 8.36 1.63
N VAL A 142 -6.09 7.99 0.71
CA VAL A 142 -6.47 8.83 -0.43
C VAL A 142 -7.98 8.97 -0.53
N LEU A 143 -8.41 10.12 -1.06
CA LEU A 143 -9.79 10.43 -1.42
C LEU A 143 -9.87 10.64 -2.94
N ILE A 144 -10.78 9.93 -3.59
CA ILE A 144 -11.15 10.23 -4.97
C ILE A 144 -12.08 11.44 -4.98
N THR A 145 -11.67 12.50 -5.67
CA THR A 145 -12.46 13.73 -5.84
C THR A 145 -13.15 13.74 -7.20
N GLU A 146 -13.95 14.75 -7.48
CA GLU A 146 -14.59 14.92 -8.80
C GLU A 146 -13.58 15.13 -9.95
N THR A 147 -12.38 15.62 -9.64
CA THR A 147 -11.39 16.04 -10.64
C THR A 147 -10.02 15.36 -10.51
N GLY A 148 -9.84 14.44 -9.57
CA GLY A 148 -8.57 13.78 -9.33
C GLY A 148 -8.53 13.02 -8.02
N VAL A 149 -7.36 12.97 -7.38
CA VAL A 149 -7.13 12.30 -6.10
C VAL A 149 -6.49 13.28 -5.11
N GLU A 150 -6.94 13.21 -3.87
CA GLU A 150 -6.33 13.93 -2.75
C GLU A 150 -5.68 12.94 -1.79
N VAL A 151 -4.42 13.21 -1.38
CA VAL A 151 -3.72 12.43 -0.37
C VAL A 151 -4.03 13.02 0.99
N LEU A 152 -4.81 12.31 1.79
CA LEU A 152 -5.29 12.78 3.10
C LEU A 152 -4.23 12.57 4.20
N SER A 153 -3.42 11.51 4.09
CA SER A 153 -2.35 11.20 5.04
C SER A 153 -1.14 10.60 4.33
N LYS A 154 0.08 10.93 4.79
CA LYS A 154 1.34 10.40 4.27
C LYS A 154 2.51 10.52 5.27
#